data_614c968f52659ccb2f106a7236ce3954
#
_entry.id   614c968f52659ccb2f106a7236ce3954
#
_cell.length_a   1.000
_cell.length_b   1.000
_cell.length_c   1.000
_cell.angle_alpha   90.00
_cell.angle_beta   90.00
_cell.angle_gamma   90.00
#
_symmetry.space_group_name_H-M   'P 1'
#
loop_
_entity.id
_entity.type
_entity.pdbx_description
1 polymer ?
#
loop_
_entity_poly.entity_id
_entity_poly.type
_entity_poly.pdbx_seq_one_letter_code
_entity_poly.pdbx_strand_id
1 'polypeptide(L)'
;IIIGKTNVPEFGLGSHTYNPVFGPTLNPYDGKSSAGGSSGGAAAALALQMTPVADGSDLMGSLRNPAAFNNVIGFRPTPGLVPLSDSFKEELPCNGPMGRNVQDTTMLLSTIAGHHPASPSSLNSDPTEFTLPLDKDFKGTKIGWLGDFNGYLPMENGVLQLCEKALQGFRDV
;
A
#
# COMPACT_ATOMS: atom_id res chain seq x y z
N ILE A 1 -6.08 8.05 -16.41
CA ILE A 1 -5.36 9.28 -16.78
C ILE A 1 -4.24 9.52 -15.78
N ILE A 2 -2.98 9.55 -16.26
CA ILE A 2 -1.81 9.88 -15.42
C ILE A 2 -1.81 11.39 -15.23
N ILE A 3 -1.78 11.84 -13.97
CA ILE A 3 -1.80 13.27 -13.62
C ILE A 3 -0.42 13.80 -13.18
N GLY A 4 0.52 12.92 -12.89
CA GLY A 4 1.88 13.28 -12.49
C GLY A 4 2.69 12.10 -12.02
N LYS A 5 3.94 12.38 -11.66
CA LYS A 5 4.86 11.45 -11.00
C LYS A 5 5.29 12.04 -9.67
N THR A 6 5.38 11.19 -8.66
CA THR A 6 5.85 11.57 -7.33
C THR A 6 7.31 11.17 -7.14
N ASN A 7 7.95 11.69 -6.10
CA ASN A 7 9.33 11.37 -5.79
C ASN A 7 9.51 9.91 -5.37
N VAL A 8 10.62 9.33 -5.80
CA VAL A 8 11.05 7.96 -5.44
C VAL A 8 12.57 7.99 -5.20
N PRO A 9 13.16 7.02 -4.48
CA PRO A 9 14.61 6.88 -4.43
C PRO A 9 15.17 6.51 -5.79
N GLU A 10 16.46 6.69 -5.97
CA GLU A 10 17.17 6.35 -7.19
C GLU A 10 16.94 4.88 -7.57
N PHE A 11 16.57 4.63 -8.84
CA PHE A 11 16.16 3.32 -9.37
C PHE A 11 14.99 2.64 -8.63
N GLY A 12 14.24 3.36 -7.81
CA GLY A 12 13.19 2.76 -6.97
C GLY A 12 13.72 1.92 -5.80
N LEU A 13 15.03 1.92 -5.57
CA LEU A 13 15.69 1.09 -4.55
C LEU A 13 15.89 1.85 -3.25
N GLY A 14 15.30 1.37 -2.18
CA GLY A 14 15.47 1.92 -0.84
C GLY A 14 14.18 2.05 -0.04
N SER A 15 14.33 2.03 1.29
CA SER A 15 13.22 2.16 2.25
C SER A 15 12.89 3.60 2.61
N HIS A 16 13.62 4.56 2.01
CA HIS A 16 13.40 5.99 2.19
C HIS A 16 13.41 6.67 0.84
N THR A 17 12.56 7.69 0.69
CA THR A 17 12.41 8.41 -0.58
C THR A 17 13.31 9.63 -0.59
N TYR A 18 14.44 9.51 -1.25
CA TYR A 18 15.36 10.61 -1.52
C TYR A 18 16.17 10.33 -2.80
N ASN A 19 16.57 11.38 -3.48
CA ASN A 19 17.50 11.31 -4.59
C ASN A 19 18.23 12.67 -4.78
N PRO A 20 19.34 12.70 -5.53
CA PRO A 20 20.11 13.93 -5.69
C PRO A 20 19.41 15.01 -6.52
N VAL A 21 18.36 14.66 -7.28
CA VAL A 21 17.64 15.60 -8.16
C VAL A 21 16.61 16.41 -7.37
N PHE A 22 15.80 15.73 -6.55
CA PHE A 22 14.67 16.32 -5.85
C PHE A 22 14.85 16.37 -4.33
N GLY A 23 15.91 15.77 -3.82
CA GLY A 23 16.15 15.66 -2.38
C GLY A 23 15.21 14.66 -1.69
N PRO A 24 15.12 14.73 -0.35
CA PRO A 24 14.29 13.85 0.45
C PRO A 24 12.82 14.25 0.43
N THR A 25 11.94 13.25 0.44
CA THR A 25 10.53 13.44 0.77
C THR A 25 10.35 13.22 2.26
N LEU A 26 9.89 14.25 2.95
CA LEU A 26 9.68 14.23 4.38
C LEU A 26 8.24 13.87 4.73
N ASN A 27 8.04 13.40 5.95
CA ASN A 27 6.74 13.05 6.47
C ASN A 27 5.89 14.32 6.65
N PRO A 28 4.66 14.39 6.11
CA PRO A 28 3.79 15.56 6.24
C PRO A 28 3.39 15.92 7.68
N TYR A 29 3.43 14.95 8.59
CA TYR A 29 3.08 15.18 10.01
C TYR A 29 4.30 15.58 10.84
N ASP A 30 5.52 15.24 10.38
CA ASP A 30 6.76 15.59 11.01
C ASP A 30 7.85 15.83 9.97
N GLY A 31 8.07 17.06 9.61
CA GLY A 31 9.04 17.49 8.60
C GLY A 31 10.51 17.19 8.92
N LYS A 32 10.81 16.47 10.00
CA LYS A 32 12.14 15.97 10.35
C LYS A 32 12.29 14.48 10.08
N SER A 33 11.18 13.79 9.91
CA SER A 33 11.10 12.35 9.70
C SER A 33 10.93 12.01 8.20
N SER A 34 11.36 10.81 7.82
CA SER A 34 11.21 10.30 6.47
C SER A 34 9.75 9.96 6.16
N ALA A 35 9.33 10.16 4.93
CA ALA A 35 8.05 9.64 4.41
C ALA A 35 8.07 8.13 4.17
N GLY A 36 9.19 7.44 4.45
CA GLY A 36 9.37 6.05 4.03
C GLY A 36 9.66 5.93 2.54
N GLY A 37 9.68 4.70 2.03
CA GLY A 37 9.97 4.43 0.61
C GLY A 37 9.74 2.98 0.22
N SER A 38 9.79 2.74 -1.09
CA SER A 38 10.16 3.66 -2.18
C SER A 38 9.02 4.57 -2.66
N SER A 39 7.76 4.28 -2.36
CA SER A 39 6.58 5.07 -2.76
C SER A 39 6.28 6.24 -1.81
N GLY A 40 7.30 6.84 -1.19
CA GLY A 40 7.12 7.90 -0.19
C GLY A 40 6.54 9.19 -0.75
N GLY A 41 6.87 9.54 -2.00
CA GLY A 41 6.27 10.69 -2.65
C GLY A 41 4.76 10.56 -2.86
N ALA A 42 4.29 9.36 -3.23
CA ALA A 42 2.87 9.05 -3.37
C ALA A 42 2.15 9.13 -2.03
N ALA A 43 2.72 8.52 -0.98
CA ALA A 43 2.15 8.54 0.35
C ALA A 43 2.05 9.98 0.92
N ALA A 44 3.11 10.77 0.78
CA ALA A 44 3.11 12.16 1.21
C ALA A 44 2.07 13.01 0.45
N ALA A 45 1.96 12.83 -0.87
CA ALA A 45 0.97 13.55 -1.69
C ALA A 45 -0.47 13.20 -1.26
N LEU A 46 -0.75 11.93 -0.94
CA LEU A 46 -2.05 11.52 -0.42
C LEU A 46 -2.34 12.13 0.95
N ALA A 47 -1.40 12.09 1.87
CA ALA A 47 -1.56 12.66 3.21
C ALA A 47 -1.80 14.17 3.16
N LEU A 48 -1.15 14.86 2.23
CA LEU A 48 -1.35 16.29 1.96
C LEU A 48 -2.59 16.59 1.11
N GLN A 49 -3.38 15.59 0.76
CA GLN A 49 -4.60 15.73 -0.07
C GLN A 49 -4.35 16.32 -1.47
N MET A 50 -3.14 16.19 -1.99
CA MET A 50 -2.78 16.69 -3.33
C MET A 50 -3.40 15.82 -4.45
N THR A 51 -3.69 14.57 -4.15
CA THR A 51 -4.36 13.62 -5.05
C THR A 51 -5.33 12.73 -4.27
N PRO A 52 -6.44 12.28 -4.85
CA PRO A 52 -7.35 11.33 -4.20
C PRO A 52 -6.78 9.92 -4.09
N VAL A 53 -6.08 9.47 -5.11
CA VAL A 53 -5.48 8.14 -5.20
C VAL A 53 -4.08 8.24 -5.79
N ALA A 54 -3.25 7.24 -5.52
CA ALA A 54 -1.94 7.06 -6.14
C ALA A 54 -1.65 5.56 -6.25
N ASP A 55 -0.75 5.20 -7.13
CA ASP A 55 -0.17 3.86 -7.18
C ASP A 55 1.22 3.85 -6.54
N GLY A 56 1.64 2.66 -6.14
CA GLY A 56 2.97 2.40 -5.63
C GLY A 56 3.44 1.00 -6.00
N SER A 57 4.73 0.75 -5.82
CA SER A 57 5.32 -0.58 -5.99
C SER A 57 5.79 -1.15 -4.66
N ASP A 58 5.79 -2.47 -4.55
CA ASP A 58 6.18 -3.15 -3.31
C ASP A 58 6.91 -4.46 -3.62
N LEU A 59 8.22 -4.48 -3.46
CA LEU A 59 9.02 -5.69 -3.44
C LEU A 59 9.18 -6.22 -2.01
N MET A 60 9.56 -5.33 -1.08
CA MET A 60 9.87 -5.66 0.31
C MET A 60 9.27 -4.61 1.29
N GLY A 61 8.13 -4.02 0.95
CA GLY A 61 7.45 -3.04 1.80
C GLY A 61 7.31 -1.65 1.18
N SER A 62 7.77 -1.42 -0.05
CA SER A 62 7.86 -0.09 -0.66
C SER A 62 6.53 0.63 -0.90
N LEU A 63 5.41 -0.07 -0.78
CA LEU A 63 4.06 0.49 -0.80
C LEU A 63 3.50 0.59 0.63
N ARG A 64 3.64 -0.49 1.42
CA ARG A 64 3.08 -0.62 2.76
C ARG A 64 3.79 0.27 3.79
N ASN A 65 5.13 0.34 3.77
CA ASN A 65 5.90 1.14 4.70
C ASN A 65 5.59 2.65 4.58
N PRO A 66 5.68 3.26 3.38
CA PRO A 66 5.32 4.66 3.26
C PRO A 66 3.85 4.94 3.58
N ALA A 67 2.94 4.00 3.29
CA ALA A 67 1.54 4.15 3.69
C ALA A 67 1.38 4.20 5.21
N ALA A 68 2.04 3.30 5.95
CA ALA A 68 2.03 3.29 7.40
C ALA A 68 2.65 4.57 8.00
N PHE A 69 3.74 5.07 7.44
CA PHE A 69 4.43 6.27 7.93
C PHE A 69 3.60 7.54 7.72
N ASN A 70 2.79 7.60 6.68
CA ASN A 70 2.02 8.79 6.31
C ASN A 70 0.52 8.68 6.62
N ASN A 71 0.11 7.68 7.40
CA ASN A 71 -1.29 7.47 7.81
C ASN A 71 -2.26 7.42 6.61
N VAL A 72 -1.89 6.67 5.58
CA VAL A 72 -2.72 6.37 4.41
C VAL A 72 -2.80 4.87 4.20
N ILE A 73 -3.69 4.42 3.33
CA ILE A 73 -3.83 3.01 2.98
C ILE A 73 -2.87 2.70 1.83
N GLY A 74 -2.07 1.63 2.00
CA GLY A 74 -1.28 1.03 0.93
C GLY A 74 -1.64 -0.45 0.83
N PHE A 75 -2.30 -0.83 -0.25
CA PHE A 75 -2.77 -2.18 -0.46
C PHE A 75 -1.84 -2.96 -1.38
N ARG A 76 -1.10 -3.92 -0.80
CA ARG A 76 -0.29 -4.86 -1.56
C ARG A 76 -1.15 -6.04 -2.02
N PRO A 77 -1.53 -6.14 -3.29
CA PRO A 77 -2.32 -7.26 -3.80
C PRO A 77 -1.47 -8.52 -3.96
N THR A 78 -2.13 -9.63 -4.28
CA THR A 78 -1.45 -10.84 -4.74
C THR A 78 -0.62 -10.52 -5.99
N PRO A 79 0.65 -10.99 -6.06
CA PRO A 79 1.45 -10.84 -7.26
C PRO A 79 0.73 -11.32 -8.51
N GLY A 80 0.78 -10.54 -9.58
CA GLY A 80 0.07 -10.81 -10.83
C GLY A 80 -1.37 -10.29 -10.90
N LEU A 81 -1.99 -9.87 -9.78
CA LEU A 81 -3.31 -9.24 -9.81
C LEU A 81 -3.27 -7.89 -10.55
N VAL A 82 -2.24 -7.10 -10.28
CA VAL A 82 -1.90 -5.92 -11.07
C VAL A 82 -0.74 -6.29 -11.99
N PRO A 83 -0.91 -6.21 -13.32
CA PRO A 83 0.11 -6.63 -14.27
C PRO A 83 1.40 -5.82 -14.16
N LEU A 84 2.55 -6.50 -14.31
CA LEU A 84 3.87 -5.89 -14.41
C LEU A 84 4.50 -6.29 -15.73
N SER A 85 4.91 -5.32 -16.54
CA SER A 85 5.42 -5.57 -17.90
C SER A 85 6.79 -6.24 -17.94
N ASP A 86 7.61 -6.12 -16.90
CA ASP A 86 9.01 -6.53 -16.89
C ASP A 86 9.31 -7.79 -16.05
N SER A 87 8.31 -8.46 -15.54
CA SER A 87 8.47 -9.50 -14.52
C SER A 87 8.58 -10.93 -15.05
N PHE A 88 9.39 -11.17 -16.08
CA PHE A 88 9.70 -12.56 -16.47
C PHE A 88 10.49 -13.35 -15.41
N LYS A 89 10.98 -12.70 -14.35
CA LYS A 89 11.92 -13.29 -13.40
C LYS A 89 11.60 -13.10 -11.92
N GLU A 90 10.61 -12.27 -11.59
CA GLU A 90 10.40 -11.90 -10.19
C GLU A 90 8.94 -12.11 -9.78
N GLU A 91 8.71 -13.07 -8.90
CA GLU A 91 7.38 -13.38 -8.35
C GLU A 91 6.99 -12.48 -7.16
N LEU A 92 7.95 -11.71 -6.62
CA LEU A 92 7.74 -10.92 -5.41
C LEU A 92 7.26 -9.49 -5.63
N PRO A 93 7.73 -8.73 -6.65
CA PRO A 93 7.28 -7.36 -6.84
C PRO A 93 5.82 -7.31 -7.24
N CYS A 94 5.12 -6.34 -6.70
CA CYS A 94 3.79 -6.00 -7.18
C CYS A 94 3.55 -4.50 -7.13
N ASN A 95 2.71 -4.02 -8.03
CA ASN A 95 2.12 -2.70 -7.93
C ASN A 95 0.79 -2.78 -7.18
N GLY A 96 0.41 -1.71 -6.54
CA GLY A 96 -0.85 -1.65 -5.84
C GLY A 96 -1.34 -0.24 -5.62
N PRO A 97 -2.63 -0.10 -5.27
CA PRO A 97 -3.24 1.18 -5.02
C PRO A 97 -2.91 1.73 -3.64
N MET A 98 -2.91 3.04 -3.56
CA MET A 98 -2.83 3.82 -2.32
C MET A 98 -3.99 4.83 -2.27
N GLY A 99 -4.55 5.04 -1.09
CA GLY A 99 -5.65 5.97 -0.88
C GLY A 99 -5.77 6.41 0.57
N ARG A 100 -6.64 7.38 0.85
CA ARG A 100 -6.93 7.80 2.23
C ARG A 100 -8.06 7.01 2.87
N ASN A 101 -8.85 6.32 2.08
CA ASN A 101 -9.94 5.46 2.52
C ASN A 101 -10.01 4.19 1.66
N VAL A 102 -10.79 3.21 2.11
CA VAL A 102 -10.90 1.92 1.43
C VAL A 102 -11.60 2.06 0.09
N GLN A 103 -12.61 2.90 -0.02
CA GLN A 103 -13.39 3.11 -1.25
C GLN A 103 -12.52 3.61 -2.39
N ASP A 104 -11.71 4.66 -2.15
CA ASP A 104 -10.78 5.19 -3.14
C ASP A 104 -9.73 4.16 -3.53
N THR A 105 -9.21 3.43 -2.54
CA THR A 105 -8.19 2.39 -2.75
C THR A 105 -8.72 1.25 -3.62
N THR A 106 -9.93 0.76 -3.35
CA THR A 106 -10.56 -0.32 -4.15
C THR A 106 -10.98 0.15 -5.53
N MET A 107 -11.42 1.39 -5.68
CA MET A 107 -11.71 1.98 -6.98
C MET A 107 -10.46 2.05 -7.86
N LEU A 108 -9.31 2.45 -7.31
CA LEU A 108 -8.07 2.39 -8.07
C LEU A 108 -7.66 0.95 -8.37
N LEU A 109 -7.81 0.02 -7.41
CA LEU A 109 -7.52 -1.39 -7.64
C LEU A 109 -8.34 -1.95 -8.81
N SER A 110 -9.64 -1.68 -8.87
CA SER A 110 -10.49 -2.11 -9.97
C SER A 110 -10.07 -1.56 -11.33
N THR A 111 -9.37 -0.43 -11.34
CA THR A 111 -8.86 0.21 -12.57
C THR A 111 -7.55 -0.42 -13.06
N ILE A 112 -6.69 -0.87 -12.14
CA ILE A 112 -5.33 -1.35 -12.47
C ILE A 112 -5.18 -2.88 -12.41
N ALA A 113 -6.15 -3.60 -11.84
CA ALA A 113 -6.17 -5.06 -11.77
C ALA A 113 -6.63 -5.70 -13.08
N GLY A 114 -6.30 -6.97 -13.26
CA GLY A 114 -6.76 -7.81 -14.35
C GLY A 114 -5.67 -8.32 -15.26
N HIS A 115 -6.07 -9.11 -16.26
CA HIS A 115 -5.12 -9.73 -17.18
C HIS A 115 -4.54 -8.74 -18.20
N HIS A 116 -3.24 -8.84 -18.45
CA HIS A 116 -2.59 -8.12 -19.53
C HIS A 116 -1.64 -9.03 -20.32
N PRO A 117 -1.73 -9.11 -21.64
CA PRO A 117 -0.96 -10.08 -22.45
C PRO A 117 0.55 -9.86 -22.40
N ALA A 118 1.02 -8.64 -22.11
CA ALA A 118 2.45 -8.37 -21.95
C ALA A 118 2.99 -8.72 -20.54
N SER A 119 2.14 -9.23 -19.65
CA SER A 119 2.51 -9.67 -18.30
C SER A 119 2.15 -11.16 -18.14
N PRO A 120 3.10 -12.08 -18.40
CA PRO A 120 2.79 -13.52 -18.38
C PRO A 120 2.31 -14.05 -17.04
N SER A 121 2.71 -13.40 -15.95
CA SER A 121 2.28 -13.73 -14.58
C SER A 121 0.96 -13.09 -14.18
N SER A 122 0.33 -12.28 -15.06
CA SER A 122 -0.92 -11.62 -14.71
C SER A 122 -2.06 -12.61 -14.53
N LEU A 123 -2.83 -12.40 -13.46
CA LEU A 123 -3.97 -13.25 -13.12
C LEU A 123 -5.18 -12.89 -13.98
N ASN A 124 -5.92 -13.94 -14.39
CA ASN A 124 -7.20 -13.73 -15.06
C ASN A 124 -8.28 -13.53 -13.99
N SER A 125 -8.37 -12.33 -13.45
CA SER A 125 -9.35 -11.91 -12.46
C SER A 125 -10.30 -10.86 -13.03
N ASP A 126 -11.53 -10.86 -12.57
CA ASP A 126 -12.52 -9.83 -12.92
C ASP A 126 -12.30 -8.61 -12.02
N PRO A 127 -11.80 -7.48 -12.52
CA PRO A 127 -11.57 -6.30 -11.70
C PRO A 127 -12.87 -5.68 -11.14
N THR A 128 -14.04 -6.01 -11.67
CA THR A 128 -15.31 -5.53 -11.16
C THR A 128 -15.63 -6.06 -9.76
N GLU A 129 -15.01 -7.17 -9.33
CA GLU A 129 -15.13 -7.68 -7.97
C GLU A 129 -14.69 -6.65 -6.91
N PHE A 130 -13.80 -5.73 -7.27
CA PHE A 130 -13.33 -4.67 -6.36
C PHE A 130 -14.24 -3.44 -6.34
N THR A 131 -15.29 -3.42 -7.15
CA THR A 131 -16.31 -2.35 -7.15
C THR A 131 -17.57 -2.71 -6.38
N LEU A 132 -17.63 -3.91 -5.82
CA LEU A 132 -18.76 -4.36 -5.02
C LEU A 132 -18.92 -3.54 -3.75
N PRO A 133 -20.15 -3.45 -3.19
CA PRO A 133 -20.39 -2.80 -1.92
C PRO A 133 -19.47 -3.37 -0.82
N LEU A 134 -18.90 -2.49 0.00
CA LEU A 134 -17.98 -2.84 1.09
C LEU A 134 -18.68 -3.13 2.43
N ASP A 135 -20.00 -2.97 2.47
CA ASP A 135 -20.87 -3.16 3.64
C ASP A 135 -21.33 -4.61 3.83
N LYS A 136 -20.42 -5.54 3.57
CA LYS A 136 -20.70 -6.96 3.74
C LYS A 136 -20.80 -7.35 5.22
N ASP A 137 -21.78 -8.19 5.55
CA ASP A 137 -21.90 -8.81 6.88
C ASP A 137 -20.77 -9.86 7.06
N PHE A 138 -19.92 -9.64 8.06
CA PHE A 138 -18.83 -10.55 8.43
C PHE A 138 -19.14 -11.36 9.70
N LYS A 139 -20.38 -11.35 10.18
CA LYS A 139 -20.77 -12.09 11.37
C LYS A 139 -20.35 -13.56 11.28
N GLY A 140 -19.68 -14.03 12.31
CA GLY A 140 -19.18 -15.41 12.39
C GLY A 140 -17.85 -15.64 11.67
N THR A 141 -17.26 -14.63 11.03
CA THR A 141 -15.90 -14.74 10.45
C THR A 141 -14.87 -14.91 11.56
N LYS A 142 -13.99 -15.89 11.43
CA LYS A 142 -12.87 -16.11 12.36
C LYS A 142 -11.67 -15.29 11.96
N ILE A 143 -11.20 -14.42 12.83
CA ILE A 143 -10.01 -13.58 12.62
C ILE A 143 -8.92 -14.02 13.59
N GLY A 144 -7.73 -14.36 13.06
CA GLY A 144 -6.56 -14.69 13.85
C GLY A 144 -5.69 -13.44 14.07
N TRP A 145 -5.30 -13.18 15.30
CA TRP A 145 -4.36 -12.14 15.67
C TRP A 145 -3.04 -12.75 16.12
N LEU A 146 -1.95 -12.43 15.45
CA LEU A 146 -0.62 -12.98 15.71
C LEU A 146 0.25 -12.06 16.59
N GLY A 147 -0.14 -10.80 16.74
CA GLY A 147 0.61 -9.83 17.53
C GLY A 147 2.05 -9.67 17.03
N ASP A 148 2.98 -9.80 17.96
CA ASP A 148 4.42 -9.76 17.70
C ASP A 148 5.05 -11.16 17.57
N PHE A 149 4.24 -12.18 17.31
CA PHE A 149 4.67 -13.60 17.30
C PHE A 149 5.34 -14.05 18.62
N ASN A 150 4.73 -13.72 19.74
CA ASN A 150 5.24 -13.99 21.08
C ASN A 150 6.63 -13.37 21.37
N GLY A 151 6.81 -12.12 20.97
CA GLY A 151 8.06 -11.39 21.19
C GLY A 151 9.14 -11.63 20.13
N TYR A 152 8.84 -12.38 19.07
CA TYR A 152 9.80 -12.62 17.99
C TYR A 152 10.05 -11.35 17.13
N LEU A 153 9.03 -10.56 16.92
CA LEU A 153 9.14 -9.30 16.19
C LEU A 153 9.33 -8.13 17.17
N PRO A 154 10.46 -7.40 17.10
CA PRO A 154 10.63 -6.21 17.92
C PRO A 154 9.64 -5.13 17.49
N MET A 155 8.86 -4.62 18.42
CA MET A 155 7.87 -3.57 18.22
C MET A 155 8.19 -2.35 19.07
N GLU A 156 7.94 -1.16 18.53
CA GLU A 156 7.98 0.06 19.33
C GLU A 156 6.91 0.05 20.42
N ASN A 157 7.21 0.73 21.54
CA ASN A 157 6.27 0.84 22.64
C ASN A 157 4.96 1.49 22.19
N GLY A 158 3.84 0.88 22.53
CA GLY A 158 2.50 1.38 22.21
C GLY A 158 1.91 0.85 20.90
N VAL A 159 2.69 0.29 19.98
CA VAL A 159 2.19 -0.22 18.69
C VAL A 159 1.23 -1.40 18.89
N LEU A 160 1.65 -2.42 19.64
CA LEU A 160 0.78 -3.58 19.90
C LEU A 160 -0.50 -3.20 20.61
N GLN A 161 -0.41 -2.37 21.65
CA GLN A 161 -1.57 -1.92 22.41
C GLN A 161 -2.57 -1.14 21.53
N LEU A 162 -2.05 -0.31 20.62
CA LEU A 162 -2.90 0.41 19.67
C LEU A 162 -3.60 -0.54 18.70
N CYS A 163 -2.87 -1.51 18.16
CA CYS A 163 -3.42 -2.52 17.25
C CYS A 163 -4.46 -3.40 17.97
N GLU A 164 -4.17 -3.88 19.19
CA GLU A 164 -5.10 -4.68 19.99
C GLU A 164 -6.38 -3.92 20.30
N LYS A 165 -6.29 -2.62 20.61
CA LYS A 165 -7.47 -1.77 20.78
C LYS A 165 -8.29 -1.67 19.50
N ALA A 166 -7.64 -1.59 18.34
CA ALA A 166 -8.33 -1.53 17.05
C ALA A 166 -9.06 -2.85 16.69
N LEU A 167 -8.65 -4.00 17.27
CA LEU A 167 -9.36 -5.28 17.07
C LEU A 167 -10.81 -5.27 17.58
N GLN A 168 -11.19 -4.33 18.43
CA GLN A 168 -12.59 -4.19 18.85
C GLN A 168 -13.51 -3.93 17.65
N GLY A 169 -13.02 -3.18 16.64
CA GLY A 169 -13.78 -2.93 15.41
C GLY A 169 -14.22 -4.20 14.68
N PHE A 170 -13.48 -5.31 14.80
CA PHE A 170 -13.87 -6.60 14.21
C PHE A 170 -14.96 -7.37 15.00
N ARG A 171 -15.34 -6.91 16.19
CA ARG A 171 -16.43 -7.50 16.97
C ARG A 171 -17.79 -6.88 16.63
N ASP A 172 -17.75 -5.75 15.97
CA ASP A 172 -18.93 -4.92 15.66
C ASP A 172 -19.45 -5.14 14.23
N VAL A 173 -18.77 -6.04 13.46
CA VAL A 173 -19.08 -6.33 12.05
C VAL A 173 -19.45 -7.79 11.81
#